data_23a7b2d0f348a17c3514a7a853c58a9d
#
_entry.id   23a7b2d0f348a17c3514a7a853c58a9d
#
_cell.length_a   1.000
_cell.length_b   1.000
_cell.length_c   1.000
_cell.angle_alpha   90.00
_cell.angle_beta   90.00
_cell.angle_gamma   90.00
#
_symmetry.space_group_name_H-M   'P 1'
#
loop_
_entity.id
_entity.type
_entity.pdbx_description
1 polymer ?
#
loop_
_entity_poly.entity_id
_entity_poly.type
_entity_poly.pdbx_seq_one_letter_code
_entity_poly.pdbx_strand_id
1 'polypeptide(L)'
;SLELGGKNPNIIFADCDFDEMLSTTLRSSFANQGQICLCGSRIFVERPIYEKFKEAFVDRVSKTVVAPPTDPKAKLGAVVSKMHMEKVLSYVELAKEEGGTVLTGGERVQMEAPYNEGYYLRPTVIEGLAFDCRTNQEEIFGPVVTITPFDTEEEVLMMANSTQYGLSAT
;
A
#
# COMPACT_ATOMS: atom_id res chain seq x y z
N SER A 1 9.71 -17.60 -18.83
CA SER A 1 8.98 -16.59 -18.06
C SER A 1 9.96 -15.76 -17.25
N LEU A 2 9.57 -14.53 -16.90
CA LEU A 2 10.32 -13.63 -16.03
C LEU A 2 9.48 -13.39 -14.77
N GLU A 3 10.16 -13.43 -13.62
CA GLU A 3 9.61 -13.04 -12.33
C GLU A 3 10.35 -11.78 -11.88
N LEU A 4 9.71 -10.62 -11.94
CA LEU A 4 10.32 -9.32 -11.70
C LEU A 4 9.63 -8.64 -10.52
N GLY A 5 10.44 -7.99 -9.67
CA GLY A 5 9.94 -7.14 -8.59
C GLY A 5 9.41 -5.79 -9.09
N GLY A 6 8.67 -5.11 -8.25
CA GLY A 6 8.11 -3.80 -8.55
C GLY A 6 7.99 -2.90 -7.31
N LYS A 7 8.10 -1.60 -7.56
CA LYS A 7 7.76 -0.53 -6.60
C LYS A 7 6.92 0.51 -7.35
N ASN A 8 5.77 0.03 -7.81
CA ASN A 8 5.01 0.72 -8.85
C ASN A 8 4.37 2.01 -8.35
N PRO A 9 4.49 3.12 -9.09
CA PRO A 9 3.77 4.33 -8.82
C PRO A 9 2.30 4.22 -9.27
N ASN A 10 1.41 4.76 -8.48
CA ASN A 10 0.03 5.07 -8.83
C ASN A 10 -0.13 6.58 -8.73
N ILE A 11 -0.33 7.27 -9.86
CA ILE A 11 -0.32 8.73 -9.96
C ILE A 11 -1.75 9.22 -10.16
N ILE A 12 -2.19 10.13 -9.29
CA ILE A 12 -3.57 10.61 -9.24
C ILE A 12 -3.58 12.13 -9.43
N PHE A 13 -4.11 12.59 -10.57
CA PHE A 13 -4.35 14.00 -10.85
C PHE A 13 -5.73 14.46 -10.37
N ALA A 14 -5.88 15.76 -10.14
CA ALA A 14 -7.08 16.33 -9.53
C ALA A 14 -8.35 16.27 -10.41
N ASP A 15 -8.20 16.09 -11.72
CA ASP A 15 -9.28 16.00 -12.70
C ASP A 15 -9.86 14.58 -12.88
N CYS A 16 -9.42 13.60 -12.05
CA CYS A 16 -9.91 12.24 -12.09
C CYS A 16 -11.36 12.10 -11.60
N ASP A 17 -12.06 11.03 -12.04
CA ASP A 17 -13.28 10.58 -11.36
C ASP A 17 -12.90 10.05 -9.96
N PHE A 18 -13.27 10.81 -8.94
CA PHE A 18 -12.81 10.57 -7.57
C PHE A 18 -13.28 9.23 -6.99
N ASP A 19 -14.51 8.82 -7.23
CA ASP A 19 -15.08 7.59 -6.65
C ASP A 19 -14.55 6.34 -7.36
N GLU A 20 -14.42 6.40 -8.67
CA GLU A 20 -13.82 5.32 -9.47
C GLU A 20 -12.33 5.18 -9.14
N MET A 21 -11.60 6.29 -9.06
CA MET A 21 -10.18 6.34 -8.67
C MET A 21 -9.96 5.70 -7.29
N LEU A 22 -10.75 6.07 -6.26
CA LEU A 22 -10.62 5.48 -4.93
C LEU A 22 -10.80 3.96 -4.93
N SER A 23 -11.80 3.48 -5.68
CA SER A 23 -12.12 2.05 -5.76
C SER A 23 -11.01 1.28 -6.48
N THR A 24 -10.49 1.86 -7.56
CA THR A 24 -9.39 1.29 -8.36
C THR A 24 -8.09 1.30 -7.57
N THR A 25 -7.76 2.40 -6.90
CA THR A 25 -6.56 2.52 -6.06
C THR A 25 -6.57 1.51 -4.92
N LEU A 26 -7.69 1.34 -4.22
CA LEU A 26 -7.81 0.35 -3.15
C LEU A 26 -7.53 -1.08 -3.68
N ARG A 27 -8.11 -1.43 -4.81
CA ARG A 27 -7.90 -2.74 -5.45
C ARG A 27 -6.47 -2.91 -5.96
N SER A 28 -5.92 -1.91 -6.64
CA SER A 28 -4.55 -1.92 -7.16
C SER A 28 -3.51 -2.09 -6.04
N SER A 29 -3.74 -1.44 -4.90
CA SER A 29 -2.81 -1.45 -3.77
C SER A 29 -2.83 -2.75 -2.96
N PHE A 30 -4.02 -3.34 -2.75
CA PHE A 30 -4.19 -4.40 -1.75
C PHE A 30 -4.69 -5.74 -2.29
N ALA A 31 -4.93 -5.86 -3.60
CA ALA A 31 -5.29 -7.16 -4.18
C ALA A 31 -4.29 -8.24 -3.78
N ASN A 32 -4.80 -9.43 -3.43
CA ASN A 32 -3.98 -10.55 -2.94
C ASN A 32 -3.03 -10.16 -1.78
N GLN A 33 -3.50 -9.34 -0.83
CA GLN A 33 -2.73 -8.84 0.31
C GLN A 33 -1.47 -8.03 -0.09
N GLY A 34 -1.50 -7.35 -1.25
CA GLY A 34 -0.34 -6.64 -1.78
C GLY A 34 0.79 -7.55 -2.30
N GLN A 35 0.52 -8.85 -2.44
CA GLN A 35 1.49 -9.86 -2.91
C GLN A 35 1.35 -10.09 -4.42
N ILE A 36 1.38 -8.99 -5.19
CA ILE A 36 1.41 -9.00 -6.66
C ILE A 36 2.46 -8.01 -7.11
N CYS A 37 3.34 -8.42 -8.01
CA CYS A 37 4.41 -7.58 -8.56
C CYS A 37 3.90 -6.26 -9.19
N LEU A 38 2.62 -6.23 -9.62
CA LEU A 38 1.97 -5.06 -10.23
C LEU A 38 1.24 -4.15 -9.24
N CYS A 39 1.23 -4.46 -7.92
CA CYS A 39 0.55 -3.59 -6.94
C CYS A 39 1.12 -2.17 -6.95
N GLY A 40 0.22 -1.17 -6.99
CA GLY A 40 0.57 0.24 -6.84
C GLY A 40 0.89 0.56 -5.38
N SER A 41 2.15 0.37 -4.99
CA SER A 41 2.61 0.49 -3.60
C SER A 41 3.03 1.90 -3.21
N ARG A 42 3.31 2.78 -4.18
CA ARG A 42 3.58 4.21 -3.99
C ARG A 42 2.47 5.01 -4.65
N ILE A 43 1.65 5.69 -3.86
CA ILE A 43 0.53 6.49 -4.34
C ILE A 43 0.94 7.96 -4.30
N PHE A 44 0.98 8.59 -5.46
CA PHE A 44 1.25 10.03 -5.61
C PHE A 44 -0.06 10.75 -5.93
N VAL A 45 -0.37 11.78 -5.17
CA VAL A 45 -1.66 12.49 -5.29
C VAL A 45 -1.41 13.98 -5.48
N GLU A 46 -2.01 14.56 -6.52
CA GLU A 46 -1.90 16.01 -6.77
C GLU A 46 -2.45 16.79 -5.58
N ARG A 47 -1.71 17.82 -5.14
CA ARG A 47 -1.94 18.53 -3.89
C ARG A 47 -3.37 19.07 -3.70
N PRO A 48 -4.07 19.59 -4.70
CA PRO A 48 -5.43 20.12 -4.52
C PRO A 48 -6.43 19.10 -3.97
N ILE A 49 -6.22 17.80 -4.23
CA ILE A 49 -7.11 16.75 -3.76
C ILE A 49 -6.48 15.85 -2.68
N TYR A 50 -5.25 16.10 -2.26
CA TYR A 50 -4.49 15.22 -1.36
C TYR A 50 -5.21 14.95 -0.04
N GLU A 51 -5.64 16.00 0.67
CA GLU A 51 -6.29 15.82 1.98
C GLU A 51 -7.63 15.08 1.84
N LYS A 52 -8.45 15.43 0.84
CA LYS A 52 -9.70 14.72 0.55
C LYS A 52 -9.46 13.25 0.22
N PHE A 53 -8.44 12.98 -0.60
CA PHE A 53 -8.02 11.61 -0.93
C PHE A 53 -7.59 10.85 0.32
N LYS A 54 -6.68 11.42 1.12
CA LYS A 54 -6.14 10.82 2.34
C LYS A 54 -7.27 10.39 3.29
N GLU A 55 -8.19 11.30 3.62
CA GLU A 55 -9.33 11.01 4.49
C GLU A 55 -10.19 9.86 3.95
N ALA A 56 -10.60 9.95 2.69
CA ALA A 56 -11.47 8.95 2.06
C ALA A 56 -10.79 7.59 1.88
N PHE A 57 -9.50 7.58 1.52
CA PHE A 57 -8.73 6.36 1.31
C PHE A 57 -8.46 5.64 2.65
N VAL A 58 -8.01 6.37 3.66
CA VAL A 58 -7.78 5.83 5.02
C VAL A 58 -9.07 5.27 5.60
N ASP A 59 -10.19 5.96 5.44
CA ASP A 59 -11.50 5.46 5.89
C ASP A 59 -11.86 4.12 5.21
N ARG A 60 -11.71 4.02 3.89
CA ARG A 60 -11.97 2.77 3.15
C ARG A 60 -11.01 1.65 3.52
N VAL A 61 -9.72 1.95 3.67
CA VAL A 61 -8.69 0.97 4.06
C VAL A 61 -8.95 0.43 5.46
N SER A 62 -9.27 1.29 6.43
CA SER A 62 -9.53 0.89 7.81
C SER A 62 -10.75 -0.04 7.96
N LYS A 63 -11.73 0.08 7.06
CA LYS A 63 -12.94 -0.75 7.00
C LYS A 63 -12.76 -2.04 6.20
N THR A 64 -11.59 -2.25 5.59
CA THR A 64 -11.33 -3.46 4.80
C THR A 64 -11.34 -4.69 5.69
N VAL A 65 -12.20 -5.65 5.36
CA VAL A 65 -12.36 -6.88 6.13
C VAL A 65 -11.19 -7.82 5.84
N VAL A 66 -10.39 -8.07 6.85
CA VAL A 66 -9.33 -9.09 6.85
C VAL A 66 -9.88 -10.32 7.56
N ALA A 67 -10.02 -11.43 6.85
CA ALA A 67 -10.66 -12.63 7.39
C ALA A 67 -10.18 -13.90 6.64
N PRO A 68 -10.48 -15.09 7.17
CA PRO A 68 -10.23 -16.34 6.47
C PRO A 68 -10.95 -16.39 5.11
N PRO A 69 -10.40 -17.06 4.09
CA PRO A 69 -10.96 -17.08 2.72
C PRO A 69 -12.34 -17.75 2.64
N THR A 70 -12.76 -18.47 3.67
CA THR A 70 -14.11 -19.05 3.80
C THR A 70 -15.17 -18.05 4.25
N ASP A 71 -14.77 -16.87 4.75
CA ASP A 71 -15.71 -15.80 5.09
C ASP A 71 -16.11 -15.04 3.81
N PRO A 72 -17.41 -14.99 3.45
CA PRO A 72 -17.87 -14.30 2.25
C PRO A 72 -17.66 -12.78 2.28
N LYS A 73 -17.38 -12.19 3.44
CA LYS A 73 -17.06 -10.77 3.61
C LYS A 73 -15.57 -10.48 3.47
N ALA A 74 -14.71 -11.51 3.47
CA ALA A 74 -13.26 -11.33 3.38
C ALA A 74 -12.89 -10.58 2.11
N LYS A 75 -12.07 -9.53 2.27
CA LYS A 75 -11.44 -8.79 1.18
C LYS A 75 -9.95 -9.10 1.10
N LEU A 76 -9.33 -9.33 2.24
CA LEU A 76 -7.93 -9.73 2.37
C LEU A 76 -7.83 -10.97 3.24
N GLY A 77 -6.93 -11.86 2.88
CA GLY A 77 -6.60 -13.07 3.63
C GLY A 77 -5.27 -12.96 4.37
N ALA A 78 -4.67 -14.12 4.68
CA ALA A 78 -3.34 -14.20 5.25
C ALA A 78 -2.25 -13.96 4.18
N VAL A 79 -1.10 -13.41 4.60
CA VAL A 79 0.11 -13.42 3.77
C VAL A 79 0.73 -14.82 3.75
N VAL A 80 1.64 -15.07 2.82
CA VAL A 80 2.10 -16.40 2.44
C VAL A 80 2.82 -17.18 3.56
N SER A 81 3.47 -16.51 4.51
CA SER A 81 4.24 -17.16 5.57
C SER A 81 4.49 -16.25 6.77
N LYS A 82 4.92 -16.85 7.91
CA LYS A 82 5.35 -16.12 9.10
C LYS A 82 6.53 -15.21 8.80
N MET A 83 7.55 -15.72 8.13
CA MET A 83 8.75 -14.95 7.76
C MET A 83 8.37 -13.73 6.92
N HIS A 84 7.42 -13.89 5.99
CA HIS A 84 6.94 -12.79 5.17
C HIS A 84 6.13 -11.76 5.97
N MET A 85 5.27 -12.21 6.88
CA MET A 85 4.58 -11.32 7.82
C MET A 85 5.57 -10.49 8.65
N GLU A 86 6.60 -11.13 9.20
CA GLU A 86 7.65 -10.46 9.97
C GLU A 86 8.43 -9.45 9.12
N LYS A 87 8.74 -9.79 7.86
CA LYS A 87 9.32 -8.85 6.89
C LYS A 87 8.41 -7.63 6.69
N VAL A 88 7.13 -7.83 6.41
CA VAL A 88 6.19 -6.72 6.19
C VAL A 88 6.11 -5.81 7.41
N LEU A 89 5.99 -6.38 8.60
CA LEU A 89 5.97 -5.61 9.86
C LEU A 89 7.28 -4.85 10.11
N SER A 90 8.43 -5.43 9.77
CA SER A 90 9.72 -4.74 9.90
C SER A 90 9.81 -3.49 9.00
N TYR A 91 9.17 -3.50 7.82
CA TYR A 91 9.08 -2.30 6.98
C TYR A 91 8.13 -1.24 7.53
N VAL A 92 7.10 -1.62 8.28
CA VAL A 92 6.25 -0.66 9.00
C VAL A 92 7.05 0.04 10.09
N GLU A 93 7.87 -0.70 10.84
CA GLU A 93 8.76 -0.10 11.85
C GLU A 93 9.84 0.77 11.19
N LEU A 94 10.49 0.29 10.12
CA LEU A 94 11.44 1.07 9.34
C LEU A 94 10.82 2.40 8.86
N ALA A 95 9.59 2.37 8.37
CA ALA A 95 8.91 3.59 7.93
C ALA A 95 8.75 4.63 9.05
N LYS A 96 8.47 4.18 10.28
CA LYS A 96 8.42 5.07 11.45
C LYS A 96 9.80 5.65 11.79
N GLU A 97 10.85 4.82 11.71
CA GLU A 97 12.25 5.26 11.91
C GLU A 97 12.68 6.27 10.84
N GLU A 98 12.18 6.14 9.61
CA GLU A 98 12.40 7.07 8.50
C GLU A 98 11.53 8.34 8.57
N GLY A 99 10.75 8.51 9.65
CA GLY A 99 9.93 9.70 9.91
C GLY A 99 8.49 9.62 9.35
N GLY A 100 8.09 8.47 8.82
CA GLY A 100 6.73 8.26 8.32
C GLY A 100 5.68 8.13 9.42
N THR A 101 4.47 8.53 9.10
CA THR A 101 3.29 8.40 9.96
C THR A 101 2.39 7.30 9.44
N VAL A 102 2.11 6.29 10.27
CA VAL A 102 1.14 5.23 9.96
C VAL A 102 -0.26 5.77 10.21
N LEU A 103 -1.03 5.96 9.15
CA LEU A 103 -2.40 6.50 9.21
C LEU A 103 -3.44 5.44 9.56
N THR A 104 -3.21 4.20 9.16
CA THR A 104 -4.05 3.04 9.50
C THR A 104 -3.25 1.75 9.31
N GLY A 105 -3.63 0.68 10.01
CA GLY A 105 -2.96 -0.63 9.94
C GLY A 105 -1.66 -0.70 10.73
N GLY A 106 -0.67 -1.39 10.16
CA GLY A 106 0.65 -1.56 10.78
C GLY A 106 0.73 -2.69 11.80
N GLU A 107 -0.28 -3.56 11.87
CA GLU A 107 -0.36 -4.59 12.91
C GLU A 107 -0.89 -5.93 12.38
N ARG A 108 -0.59 -6.99 13.13
CA ARG A 108 -1.18 -8.31 12.92
C ARG A 108 -2.64 -8.31 13.39
N VAL A 109 -3.51 -8.96 12.60
CA VAL A 109 -4.88 -9.23 13.01
C VAL A 109 -4.92 -10.56 13.78
N GLN A 110 -5.43 -10.53 15.00
CA GLN A 110 -5.67 -11.75 15.78
C GLN A 110 -6.98 -12.38 15.33
N MET A 111 -6.89 -13.63 14.90
CA MET A 111 -8.05 -14.44 14.53
C MET A 111 -8.38 -15.44 15.65
N GLU A 112 -9.65 -15.88 15.70
CA GLU A 112 -10.05 -16.98 16.54
C GLU A 112 -9.68 -18.32 15.93
N ALA A 113 -9.64 -19.38 16.77
CA ALA A 113 -9.44 -20.74 16.27
C ALA A 113 -10.52 -21.14 15.26
N PRO A 114 -10.19 -21.89 14.20
CA PRO A 114 -8.90 -22.53 13.92
C PRO A 114 -7.89 -21.66 13.15
N TYR A 115 -8.16 -20.36 12.99
CA TYR A 115 -7.34 -19.46 12.14
C TYR A 115 -6.33 -18.61 12.92
N ASN A 116 -6.23 -18.82 14.24
CA ASN A 116 -5.36 -18.05 15.16
C ASN A 116 -3.85 -18.16 14.84
N GLU A 117 -3.43 -19.21 14.16
CA GLU A 117 -2.04 -19.39 13.70
C GLU A 117 -1.77 -18.75 12.33
N GLY A 118 -2.79 -18.18 11.68
CA GLY A 118 -2.66 -17.54 10.37
C GLY A 118 -1.91 -16.20 10.43
N TYR A 119 -1.37 -15.79 9.30
CA TYR A 119 -0.50 -14.61 9.15
C TYR A 119 -1.28 -13.42 8.57
N TYR A 120 -2.28 -12.96 9.31
CA TYR A 120 -3.19 -11.89 8.89
C TYR A 120 -2.62 -10.52 9.29
N LEU A 121 -2.58 -9.59 8.32
CA LEU A 121 -2.12 -8.21 8.52
C LEU A 121 -3.21 -7.22 8.15
N ARG A 122 -3.35 -6.13 8.90
CA ARG A 122 -4.17 -5.01 8.48
C ARG A 122 -3.52 -4.29 7.31
N PRO A 123 -4.29 -3.92 6.28
CA PRO A 123 -3.78 -3.05 5.22
C PRO A 123 -3.33 -1.72 5.82
N THR A 124 -2.17 -1.26 5.38
CA THR A 124 -1.42 -0.18 6.01
C THR A 124 -1.21 0.96 5.03
N VAL A 125 -1.49 2.18 5.48
CA VAL A 125 -1.23 3.42 4.74
C VAL A 125 -0.26 4.28 5.56
N ILE A 126 0.80 4.76 4.91
CA ILE A 126 1.86 5.56 5.52
C ILE A 126 2.03 6.86 4.74
N GLU A 127 2.17 7.99 5.43
CA GLU A 127 2.51 9.28 4.83
C GLU A 127 3.79 9.88 5.42
N GLY A 128 4.28 10.96 4.81
CA GLY A 128 5.39 11.77 5.34
C GLY A 128 6.78 11.23 5.08
N LEU A 129 6.91 10.19 4.24
CA LEU A 129 8.20 9.61 3.87
C LEU A 129 8.87 10.37 2.73
N ALA A 130 10.20 10.51 2.80
CA ALA A 130 11.00 10.95 1.68
C ALA A 130 10.90 9.96 0.51
N PHE A 131 10.90 10.44 -0.74
CA PHE A 131 10.73 9.57 -1.91
C PHE A 131 11.90 8.58 -2.10
N ASP A 132 13.08 8.91 -1.60
CA ASP A 132 14.32 8.16 -1.70
C ASP A 132 14.64 7.28 -0.47
N CYS A 133 13.76 7.26 0.55
CA CYS A 133 13.92 6.39 1.71
C CYS A 133 13.72 4.91 1.34
N ARG A 134 14.25 3.99 2.15
CA ARG A 134 14.20 2.55 1.86
C ARG A 134 12.77 2.02 1.74
N THR A 135 11.85 2.51 2.58
CA THR A 135 10.43 2.12 2.50
C THR A 135 9.82 2.44 1.14
N ASN A 136 10.24 3.54 0.48
CA ASN A 136 9.79 3.93 -0.84
C ASN A 136 10.60 3.33 -1.99
N GLN A 137 11.79 2.80 -1.71
CA GLN A 137 12.70 2.24 -2.72
C GLN A 137 12.63 0.71 -2.82
N GLU A 138 12.37 0.01 -1.71
CA GLU A 138 12.44 -1.43 -1.63
C GLU A 138 11.05 -2.09 -1.73
N GLU A 139 10.97 -3.24 -2.40
CA GLU A 139 9.72 -4.00 -2.54
C GLU A 139 9.35 -4.71 -1.23
N ILE A 140 8.25 -4.28 -0.61
CA ILE A 140 7.73 -4.89 0.63
C ILE A 140 7.00 -6.20 0.32
N PHE A 141 6.21 -6.20 -0.76
CA PHE A 141 5.40 -7.34 -1.22
C PHE A 141 4.31 -7.75 -0.22
N GLY A 142 3.65 -6.75 0.37
CA GLY A 142 2.63 -6.93 1.40
C GLY A 142 1.62 -5.80 1.39
N PRO A 143 0.62 -5.83 2.30
CA PRO A 143 -0.46 -4.86 2.29
C PRO A 143 -0.03 -3.50 2.91
N VAL A 144 1.00 -2.89 2.35
CA VAL A 144 1.57 -1.61 2.80
C VAL A 144 1.75 -0.70 1.60
N VAL A 145 1.19 0.50 1.69
CA VAL A 145 1.35 1.55 0.68
C VAL A 145 1.79 2.86 1.33
N THR A 146 2.47 3.68 0.54
CA THR A 146 2.82 5.05 0.91
C THR A 146 1.99 6.04 0.09
N ILE A 147 1.63 7.17 0.70
CA ILE A 147 0.96 8.28 0.01
C ILE A 147 1.84 9.53 0.08
N THR A 148 2.00 10.21 -1.05
CA THR A 148 2.86 11.38 -1.18
C THR A 148 2.16 12.44 -2.03
N PRO A 149 2.04 13.70 -1.57
CA PRO A 149 1.54 14.77 -2.42
C PRO A 149 2.58 15.20 -3.44
N PHE A 150 2.12 15.72 -4.59
CA PHE A 150 2.96 16.38 -5.58
C PHE A 150 2.29 17.65 -6.11
N ASP A 151 3.10 18.59 -6.62
CA ASP A 151 2.63 19.88 -7.12
C ASP A 151 2.68 20.00 -8.64
N THR A 152 3.61 19.31 -9.30
CA THR A 152 3.77 19.38 -10.76
C THR A 152 3.98 18.00 -11.38
N GLU A 153 3.67 17.89 -12.68
CA GLU A 153 3.90 16.67 -13.45
C GLU A 153 5.39 16.29 -13.46
N GLU A 154 6.29 17.27 -13.61
CA GLU A 154 7.74 17.04 -13.59
C GLU A 154 8.18 16.44 -12.26
N GLU A 155 7.66 16.95 -11.15
CA GLU A 155 7.96 16.45 -9.80
C GLU A 155 7.53 14.99 -9.66
N VAL A 156 6.29 14.66 -10.01
CA VAL A 156 5.79 13.30 -9.85
C VAL A 156 6.48 12.31 -10.78
N LEU A 157 6.83 12.71 -12.00
CA LEU A 157 7.60 11.88 -12.91
C LEU A 157 9.02 11.59 -12.39
N MET A 158 9.67 12.57 -11.78
CA MET A 158 10.97 12.38 -11.11
C MET A 158 10.84 11.38 -9.95
N MET A 159 9.85 11.57 -9.07
CA MET A 159 9.62 10.64 -7.94
C MET A 159 9.20 9.24 -8.41
N ALA A 160 8.35 9.13 -9.41
CA ALA A 160 7.90 7.86 -9.96
C ALA A 160 9.06 7.02 -10.51
N ASN A 161 10.00 7.67 -11.22
CA ASN A 161 11.16 7.05 -11.84
C ASN A 161 12.39 6.93 -10.90
N SER A 162 12.26 7.27 -9.62
CA SER A 162 13.39 7.30 -8.68
C SER A 162 13.86 5.93 -8.17
N THR A 163 13.18 4.83 -8.52
CA THR A 163 13.56 3.48 -8.08
C THR A 163 14.30 2.71 -9.17
N GLN A 164 14.94 1.61 -8.77
CA GLN A 164 15.56 0.67 -9.72
C GLN A 164 14.56 -0.19 -10.50
N TYR A 165 13.28 -0.13 -10.14
CA TYR A 165 12.21 -0.90 -10.77
C TYR A 165 11.57 -0.12 -11.93
N GLY A 166 10.92 -0.85 -12.84
CA GLY A 166 10.22 -0.28 -13.99
C GLY A 166 9.14 -1.22 -14.53
N LEU A 167 8.49 -2.00 -13.65
CA LEU A 167 7.55 -3.04 -14.07
C LEU A 167 6.23 -2.47 -14.56
N SER A 168 5.61 -1.58 -13.78
CA SER A 168 4.35 -0.95 -14.15
C SER A 168 4.18 0.44 -13.52
N ALA A 169 3.22 1.20 -14.04
CA ALA A 169 2.71 2.45 -13.49
C ALA A 169 1.22 2.57 -13.82
N THR A 170 0.48 3.30 -13.00
CA THR A 170 -0.96 3.58 -13.20
C THR A 170 -1.20 5.06 -12.98
#